data_a843cc94ab4da019606a6dc413051b6d
#
_entry.id   a843cc94ab4da019606a6dc413051b6d
#
_cell.length_a   1.000
_cell.length_b   1.000
_cell.length_c   1.000
_cell.angle_alpha   90.00
_cell.angle_beta   90.00
_cell.angle_gamma   90.00
#
_symmetry.space_group_name_H-M   'P 1'
#
loop_
_entity.id
_entity.type
_entity.pdbx_description
1 polymer ?
#
loop_
_entity_poly.entity_id
_entity_poly.type
_entity_poly.pdbx_seq_one_letter_code
_entity_poly.pdbx_strand_id
1 'polypeptide(L)'
;MTKNSKAEKSLGKASSRTIIKHDSGQFLIFTAQPGAGVEVRYQEGTIWLTQKLMAQLFDVDVRTVSEHLKTIFSSGELSPEATIRNFRIVRQEGSRQVTRQIQHYNLDAIISVGYRVNSIRATQFRQWTTAVLRDFTLRGYIGGLSPLPWKNGKNS
;
A
#
# COMPACT_ATOMS: atom_id res chain seq x y z
N MET A 1 -31.11 18.43 -24.94
CA MET A 1 -30.97 17.86 -24.59
C MET A 1 -30.05 17.38 -23.94
N THR A 2 -29.74 17.00 -23.31
CA THR A 2 -28.92 16.54 -22.75
C THR A 2 -28.80 16.26 -21.62
N LYS A 3 -28.57 16.03 -20.98
CA LYS A 3 -28.58 15.71 -19.92
C LYS A 3 -27.95 14.81 -19.41
N ASN A 4 -27.58 14.32 -18.82
CA ASN A 4 -27.04 13.34 -18.34
C ASN A 4 -26.25 13.55 -17.29
N SER A 5 -25.91 13.71 -16.82
CA SER A 5 -25.15 14.00 -15.84
C SER A 5 -25.49 13.52 -14.62
N LYS A 6 -25.72 12.62 -14.34
CA LYS A 6 -26.09 12.17 -13.22
C LYS A 6 -25.27 11.21 -12.79
N ALA A 7 -24.43 10.77 -13.16
CA ALA A 7 -23.73 9.77 -12.78
C ALA A 7 -22.82 9.95 -11.75
N GLU A 8 -22.43 10.86 -11.42
CA GLU A 8 -21.52 10.94 -10.46
C GLU A 8 -21.86 11.05 -9.14
N LYS A 9 -22.60 10.78 -8.64
CA LYS A 9 -22.92 10.90 -7.43
C LYS A 9 -22.55 9.88 -6.60
N SER A 10 -22.36 8.84 -6.82
CA SER A 10 -22.23 7.86 -5.93
C SER A 10 -20.89 7.59 -5.51
N LEU A 11 -19.98 8.18 -5.85
CA LEU A 11 -18.80 7.86 -5.39
C LEU A 11 -18.41 8.28 -4.12
N GLY A 12 -18.80 8.75 -3.42
CA GLY A 12 -18.39 9.20 -2.26
C GLY A 12 -18.20 8.52 -1.12
N LYS A 13 -18.35 7.54 -0.92
CA LYS A 13 -18.33 6.93 0.22
C LYS A 13 -17.27 6.11 0.45
N ALA A 14 -16.60 5.82 0.70
CA ALA A 14 -15.74 4.87 0.95
C ALA A 14 -14.41 4.93 0.48
N SER A 15 -13.54 4.61 1.15
CA SER A 15 -12.26 4.55 0.73
C SER A 15 -12.21 3.48 -0.14
N SER A 16 -11.99 3.61 -1.29
CA SER A 16 -12.09 2.59 -2.17
C SER A 16 -10.81 1.98 -2.50
N ARG A 17 -10.81 0.74 -2.78
CA ARG A 17 -9.68 0.04 -3.26
C ARG A 17 -10.03 -0.35 -4.64
N THR A 18 -9.28 0.00 -5.60
CA THR A 18 -9.51 -0.36 -6.98
C THR A 18 -8.30 -1.12 -7.49
N ILE A 19 -8.51 -2.25 -8.08
CA ILE A 19 -7.45 -3.03 -8.65
C ILE A 19 -7.46 -2.80 -10.14
N ILE A 20 -6.34 -2.33 -10.65
CA ILE A 20 -6.21 -2.08 -12.06
C ILE A 20 -5.25 -3.10 -12.61
N LYS A 21 -5.66 -3.85 -13.59
CA LYS A 21 -4.81 -4.84 -14.20
C LYS A 21 -3.97 -4.22 -15.29
N HIS A 22 -2.73 -4.58 -15.31
CA HIS A 22 -1.82 -4.05 -16.29
C HIS A 22 -1.04 -5.22 -16.87
N ASP A 23 -0.46 -5.02 -18.01
CA ASP A 23 0.28 -6.08 -18.65
C ASP A 23 1.29 -6.70 -17.76
N SER A 24 1.98 -5.97 -17.01
CA SER A 24 2.99 -6.53 -16.17
C SER A 24 2.58 -6.63 -14.74
N GLY A 25 1.36 -6.60 -14.40
CA GLY A 25 0.99 -6.74 -13.03
C GLY A 25 -0.33 -6.11 -12.72
N GLN A 26 -0.63 -6.09 -11.47
CA GLN A 26 -1.85 -5.48 -10.99
C GLN A 26 -1.49 -4.31 -10.09
N PHE A 27 -2.28 -3.27 -10.15
CA PHE A 27 -2.07 -2.12 -9.32
C PHE A 27 -3.27 -1.96 -8.39
N LEU A 28 -2.98 -1.63 -7.16
CA LEU A 28 -4.00 -1.40 -6.18
C LEU A 28 -4.01 0.08 -5.88
N ILE A 29 -5.15 0.68 -5.88
CA ILE A 29 -5.28 2.08 -5.56
C ILE A 29 -5.99 2.19 -4.24
N PHE A 30 -5.36 2.86 -3.30
CA PHE A 30 -5.96 3.16 -2.01
C PHE A 30 -6.17 4.66 -1.94
N THR A 31 -7.31 5.07 -1.49
CA THR A 31 -7.57 6.47 -1.30
C THR A 31 -8.48 6.65 -0.11
N ALA A 32 -8.14 7.58 0.73
CA ALA A 32 -8.99 7.96 1.84
C ALA A 32 -9.95 9.04 1.41
N GLN A 33 -9.69 9.67 0.30
CA GLN A 33 -10.55 10.69 -0.21
C GLN A 33 -10.65 10.56 -1.69
N PRO A 34 -11.75 10.91 -2.31
CA PRO A 34 -11.86 10.82 -3.76
C PRO A 34 -10.75 11.61 -4.44
N GLY A 35 -10.13 11.00 -5.41
CA GLY A 35 -9.07 11.67 -6.15
C GLY A 35 -7.73 11.71 -5.47
N ALA A 36 -7.61 11.17 -4.29
CA ALA A 36 -6.34 11.22 -3.59
C ALA A 36 -5.67 9.85 -3.52
N GLY A 37 -5.93 8.99 -4.43
CA GLY A 37 -5.38 7.66 -4.39
C GLY A 37 -3.93 7.59 -4.82
N VAL A 38 -3.28 6.54 -4.42
CA VAL A 38 -1.90 6.28 -4.82
C VAL A 38 -1.90 4.91 -5.48
N GLU A 39 -1.31 4.84 -6.66
CA GLU A 39 -1.27 3.61 -7.39
C GLU A 39 -0.22 2.69 -6.83
N VAL A 40 -0.56 1.47 -6.55
CA VAL A 40 0.30 0.56 -5.87
C VAL A 40 0.51 -0.68 -6.72
N ARG A 41 1.73 -1.11 -6.85
CA ARG A 41 2.06 -2.30 -7.64
C ARG A 41 1.80 -3.56 -6.84
N TYR A 42 1.05 -4.51 -7.41
CA TYR A 42 0.84 -5.78 -6.77
C TYR A 42 1.56 -6.84 -7.60
N GLN A 43 2.49 -7.53 -6.98
CA GLN A 43 3.28 -8.51 -7.69
C GLN A 43 3.83 -9.54 -6.70
N GLU A 44 3.83 -10.78 -7.10
CA GLU A 44 4.36 -11.86 -6.27
C GLU A 44 3.68 -11.97 -4.91
N GLY A 45 2.39 -11.78 -4.88
CA GLY A 45 1.63 -11.97 -3.67
C GLY A 45 1.66 -10.82 -2.68
N THR A 46 2.31 -9.73 -3.01
CA THR A 46 2.37 -8.60 -2.11
C THR A 46 2.34 -7.30 -2.89
N ILE A 47 2.23 -6.20 -2.21
CA ILE A 47 2.25 -4.91 -2.86
C ILE A 47 3.60 -4.26 -2.64
N TRP A 48 3.98 -3.40 -3.56
CA TRP A 48 5.28 -2.75 -3.58
C TRP A 48 5.11 -1.26 -3.85
N LEU A 49 5.77 -0.44 -3.07
CA LEU A 49 5.77 1.01 -3.25
C LEU A 49 7.18 1.55 -3.19
N THR A 50 7.44 2.58 -3.94
CA THR A 50 8.69 3.33 -3.81
C THR A 50 8.57 4.26 -2.61
N GLN A 51 9.68 4.81 -2.17
CA GLN A 51 9.64 5.80 -1.09
C GLN A 51 8.79 6.99 -1.49
N LYS A 52 8.89 7.40 -2.74
CA LYS A 52 8.13 8.54 -3.21
C LYS A 52 6.64 8.25 -3.15
N LEU A 53 6.22 7.06 -3.52
CA LEU A 53 4.82 6.71 -3.46
C LEU A 53 4.33 6.56 -2.02
N MET A 54 5.19 6.08 -1.12
CA MET A 54 4.83 6.05 0.29
C MET A 54 4.63 7.46 0.83
N ALA A 55 5.48 8.39 0.42
CA ALA A 55 5.36 9.78 0.84
C ALA A 55 4.02 10.35 0.36
N GLN A 56 3.61 10.01 -0.84
CA GLN A 56 2.33 10.46 -1.36
C GLN A 56 1.18 9.78 -0.60
N LEU A 57 1.31 8.49 -0.34
CA LEU A 57 0.27 7.77 0.36
C LEU A 57 0.02 8.34 1.75
N PHE A 58 1.07 8.65 2.47
CA PHE A 58 0.95 9.14 3.84
C PHE A 58 0.99 10.66 3.95
N ASP A 59 1.14 11.34 2.84
CA ASP A 59 1.15 12.81 2.77
C ASP A 59 2.27 13.37 3.66
N VAL A 60 3.46 12.90 3.46
CA VAL A 60 4.64 13.40 4.16
C VAL A 60 5.78 13.54 3.17
N ASP A 61 6.88 14.12 3.63
CA ASP A 61 8.04 14.30 2.81
C ASP A 61 8.74 12.96 2.60
N VAL A 62 9.34 12.77 1.45
CA VAL A 62 10.11 11.56 1.16
C VAL A 62 11.21 11.37 2.19
N ARG A 63 11.80 12.46 2.68
CA ARG A 63 12.82 12.35 3.67
C ARG A 63 12.30 11.70 4.94
N THR A 64 11.08 12.00 5.34
CA THR A 64 10.47 11.39 6.51
C THR A 64 10.34 9.89 6.31
N VAL A 65 9.91 9.46 5.14
CA VAL A 65 9.81 8.04 4.83
C VAL A 65 11.18 7.38 4.89
N SER A 66 12.17 8.03 4.32
CA SER A 66 13.53 7.50 4.30
C SER A 66 14.07 7.32 5.70
N GLU A 67 13.82 8.27 6.56
CA GLU A 67 14.31 8.19 7.93
C GLU A 67 13.62 7.09 8.72
N HIS A 68 12.34 6.92 8.53
CA HIS A 68 11.65 5.83 9.20
C HIS A 68 12.15 4.47 8.70
N LEU A 69 12.37 4.35 7.40
CA LEU A 69 12.89 3.09 6.87
C LEU A 69 14.27 2.77 7.43
N LYS A 70 15.13 3.78 7.58
CA LYS A 70 16.43 3.54 8.16
C LYS A 70 16.28 3.02 9.58
N THR A 71 15.40 3.56 10.36
CA THR A 71 15.18 3.12 11.73
C THR A 71 14.61 1.70 11.75
N ILE A 72 13.66 1.40 10.87
CA ILE A 72 13.06 0.09 10.81
C ILE A 72 14.12 -0.98 10.52
N PHE A 73 15.00 -0.71 9.57
CA PHE A 73 16.02 -1.68 9.22
C PHE A 73 17.13 -1.74 10.27
N SER A 74 17.55 -0.60 10.80
CA SER A 74 18.64 -0.61 11.75
C SER A 74 18.23 -1.23 13.09
N SER A 75 16.96 -1.18 13.44
CA SER A 75 16.51 -1.78 14.68
C SER A 75 16.27 -3.28 14.53
N GLY A 76 16.35 -3.80 13.34
CA GLY A 76 16.11 -5.21 13.11
C GLY A 76 14.65 -5.56 13.00
N GLU A 77 13.75 -4.58 12.98
CA GLU A 77 12.35 -4.86 12.86
C GLU A 77 12.05 -5.58 11.55
N LEU A 78 12.64 -5.16 10.46
CA LEU A 78 12.53 -5.82 9.17
C LEU A 78 13.91 -5.94 8.55
N SER A 79 14.07 -6.94 7.70
CA SER A 79 15.33 -7.17 7.01
C SER A 79 15.28 -6.57 5.63
N PRO A 80 16.26 -5.82 5.20
CA PRO A 80 16.26 -5.24 3.86
C PRO A 80 16.16 -6.31 2.78
N GLU A 81 16.82 -7.45 2.97
CA GLU A 81 16.83 -8.49 1.96
C GLU A 81 15.42 -9.05 1.72
N ALA A 82 14.60 -9.07 2.73
CA ALA A 82 13.26 -9.61 2.59
C ALA A 82 12.23 -8.55 2.19
N THR A 83 12.58 -7.26 2.29
CA THR A 83 11.59 -6.21 2.11
C THR A 83 11.85 -5.34 0.91
N ILE A 84 13.03 -5.31 0.36
CA ILE A 84 13.36 -4.40 -0.72
C ILE A 84 13.59 -5.18 -2.01
N ARG A 85 13.07 -4.65 -3.10
CA ARG A 85 13.32 -5.24 -4.41
C ARG A 85 13.44 -4.13 -5.44
N ASN A 86 14.32 -4.29 -6.40
CA ASN A 86 14.45 -3.34 -7.48
C ASN A 86 13.59 -3.76 -8.63
N PHE A 87 12.79 -2.85 -9.15
CA PHE A 87 12.01 -3.10 -10.33
C PHE A 87 12.49 -2.19 -11.45
N ARG A 88 12.46 -2.72 -12.66
CA ARG A 88 12.86 -1.96 -13.81
C ARG A 88 11.69 -1.13 -14.28
N ILE A 89 11.90 0.15 -14.42
CA ILE A 89 10.86 1.07 -14.85
C ILE A 89 11.35 1.75 -16.13
N VAL A 90 10.48 1.79 -17.13
CA VAL A 90 10.79 2.49 -18.36
C VAL A 90 10.06 3.81 -18.33
N ARG A 91 10.79 4.89 -18.53
CA ARG A 91 10.21 6.22 -18.51
C ARG A 91 10.58 6.97 -19.75
N GLN A 92 9.71 7.88 -20.15
CA GLN A 92 9.98 8.76 -21.24
C GLN A 92 10.63 10.00 -20.66
N GLU A 93 11.86 10.29 -21.04
CA GLU A 93 12.55 11.48 -20.58
C GLU A 93 12.93 12.26 -21.82
N GLY A 94 12.22 13.34 -22.09
CA GLY A 94 12.39 14.09 -23.32
C GLY A 94 11.99 13.24 -24.50
N SER A 95 12.87 13.09 -25.46
CA SER A 95 12.56 12.30 -26.63
C SER A 95 13.11 10.88 -26.53
N ARG A 96 13.58 10.47 -25.36
CA ARG A 96 14.17 9.17 -25.23
C ARG A 96 13.44 8.34 -24.19
N GLN A 97 13.48 7.06 -24.34
CA GLN A 97 13.01 6.17 -23.31
C GLN A 97 14.19 5.74 -22.48
N VAL A 98 14.07 5.82 -21.18
CA VAL A 98 15.16 5.50 -20.27
C VAL A 98 14.68 4.42 -19.34
N THR A 99 15.50 3.40 -19.12
CA THR A 99 15.18 2.33 -18.19
C THR A 99 15.96 2.56 -16.91
N ARG A 100 15.26 2.52 -15.78
CA ARG A 100 15.92 2.70 -14.50
C ARG A 100 15.47 1.62 -13.56
N GLN A 101 16.35 1.26 -12.63
CA GLN A 101 15.98 0.33 -11.58
C GLN A 101 15.67 1.12 -10.35
N ILE A 102 14.50 0.94 -9.80
CA ILE A 102 14.05 1.73 -8.66
C ILE A 102 13.69 0.80 -7.53
N GLN A 103 14.16 1.12 -6.32
CA GLN A 103 13.89 0.32 -5.16
C GLN A 103 12.45 0.45 -4.75
N HIS A 104 11.84 -0.68 -4.51
CA HIS A 104 10.47 -0.73 -4.01
C HIS A 104 10.48 -1.50 -2.69
N TYR A 105 9.50 -1.22 -1.87
CA TYR A 105 9.38 -1.79 -0.53
C TYR A 105 8.05 -2.52 -0.43
N ASN A 106 8.05 -3.67 0.21
CA ASN A 106 6.87 -4.52 0.22
C ASN A 106 5.84 -4.08 1.27
N LEU A 107 4.77 -4.83 1.40
CA LEU A 107 3.68 -4.49 2.30
C LEU A 107 4.16 -4.35 3.74
N ASP A 108 5.07 -5.21 4.19
CA ASP A 108 5.54 -5.14 5.56
C ASP A 108 6.19 -3.80 5.85
N ALA A 109 6.99 -3.32 4.91
CA ALA A 109 7.63 -2.01 5.08
C ALA A 109 6.61 -0.88 5.03
N ILE A 110 5.63 -1.00 4.15
CA ILE A 110 4.60 0.03 4.03
C ILE A 110 3.82 0.14 5.35
N ILE A 111 3.46 -0.98 5.94
CA ILE A 111 2.73 -0.98 7.20
C ILE A 111 3.59 -0.40 8.32
N SER A 112 4.85 -0.81 8.39
CA SER A 112 5.74 -0.29 9.43
C SER A 112 5.92 1.21 9.34
N VAL A 113 6.07 1.74 8.13
CA VAL A 113 6.17 3.18 7.95
C VAL A 113 4.85 3.85 8.33
N GLY A 114 3.74 3.26 7.91
CA GLY A 114 2.44 3.85 8.21
C GLY A 114 2.12 3.94 9.69
N TYR A 115 2.69 3.04 10.50
CA TYR A 115 2.49 3.11 11.93
C TYR A 115 3.44 4.08 12.62
N ARG A 116 4.46 4.56 11.92
CA ARG A 116 5.39 5.51 12.52
C ARG A 116 5.15 6.95 12.08
N VAL A 117 4.53 7.14 10.94
CA VAL A 117 4.34 8.47 10.39
C VAL A 117 3.22 9.19 11.14
N ASN A 118 3.41 10.49 11.36
CA ASN A 118 2.42 11.29 12.04
C ASN A 118 1.74 12.21 11.03
N SER A 119 0.66 11.75 10.46
CA SER A 119 -0.12 12.55 9.51
C SER A 119 -1.55 12.08 9.53
N ILE A 120 -2.44 12.90 9.00
CA ILE A 120 -3.85 12.53 8.93
C ILE A 120 -4.03 11.33 8.01
N ARG A 121 -3.32 11.31 6.88
CA ARG A 121 -3.42 10.18 5.96
C ARG A 121 -2.90 8.89 6.59
N ALA A 122 -1.84 8.97 7.36
CA ALA A 122 -1.32 7.80 8.04
C ALA A 122 -2.32 7.30 9.08
N THR A 123 -3.00 8.20 9.77
CA THR A 123 -4.04 7.80 10.70
C THR A 123 -5.17 7.08 9.96
N GLN A 124 -5.59 7.60 8.83
CA GLN A 124 -6.63 6.98 8.03
C GLN A 124 -6.18 5.61 7.52
N PHE A 125 -4.93 5.50 7.14
CA PHE A 125 -4.38 4.22 6.68
C PHE A 125 -4.42 3.20 7.83
N ARG A 126 -4.03 3.61 9.03
CA ARG A 126 -4.05 2.70 10.18
C ARG A 126 -5.48 2.28 10.53
N GLN A 127 -6.43 3.20 10.43
CA GLN A 127 -7.82 2.87 10.67
C GLN A 127 -8.34 1.88 9.63
N TRP A 128 -7.96 2.07 8.38
CA TRP A 128 -8.35 1.16 7.32
C TRP A 128 -7.74 -0.23 7.54
N THR A 129 -6.46 -0.28 7.89
CA THR A 129 -5.78 -1.55 8.16
C THR A 129 -6.46 -2.28 9.33
N THR A 130 -6.79 -1.54 10.37
CA THR A 130 -7.47 -2.13 11.53
C THR A 130 -8.83 -2.70 11.13
N ALA A 131 -9.56 -1.99 10.30
CA ALA A 131 -10.86 -2.46 9.85
C ALA A 131 -10.73 -3.74 9.02
N VAL A 132 -9.73 -3.83 8.19
CA VAL A 132 -9.49 -5.02 7.39
C VAL A 132 -9.16 -6.20 8.28
N LEU A 133 -8.28 -6.00 9.26
CA LEU A 133 -7.91 -7.06 10.17
C LEU A 133 -9.09 -7.50 11.04
N ARG A 134 -9.88 -6.55 11.48
CA ARG A 134 -11.03 -6.88 12.28
C ARG A 134 -12.04 -7.71 11.49
N ASP A 135 -12.26 -7.33 10.23
CA ASP A 135 -13.19 -8.04 9.39
C ASP A 135 -12.71 -9.48 9.16
N PHE A 136 -11.42 -9.63 8.92
CA PHE A 136 -10.84 -10.94 8.73
C PHE A 136 -11.01 -11.78 10.00
N THR A 137 -10.74 -11.21 11.15
CA THR A 137 -10.83 -11.92 12.41
C THR A 137 -12.25 -12.35 12.73
N LEU A 138 -13.22 -11.48 12.47
CA LEU A 138 -14.60 -11.80 12.77
C LEU A 138 -15.13 -12.91 11.87
N ARG A 139 -14.63 -13.00 10.66
CA ARG A 139 -15.08 -14.04 9.76
C ARG A 139 -14.34 -15.33 9.97
N GLY A 140 -13.33 -15.34 10.81
CA GLY A 140 -12.55 -16.53 11.07
C GLY A 140 -11.49 -16.78 10.05
N TYR A 141 -11.78 -16.78 8.80
CA TYR A 141 -10.79 -16.88 7.75
C TYR A 141 -11.48 -16.57 6.45
N ILE A 142 -10.70 -16.28 5.44
CA ILE A 142 -11.21 -15.91 4.17
C ILE A 142 -10.60 -16.82 3.13
N GLY A 143 -11.39 -17.29 2.23
CA GLY A 143 -10.87 -18.07 1.12
C GLY A 143 -10.25 -19.38 1.51
N GLY A 144 -10.68 -19.98 2.53
CA GLY A 144 -10.15 -21.26 2.94
C GLY A 144 -8.89 -21.22 3.76
N LEU A 145 -8.46 -20.06 4.17
CA LEU A 145 -7.28 -19.98 4.98
C LEU A 145 -7.57 -20.51 6.36
N SER A 146 -6.59 -21.15 6.94
CA SER A 146 -6.79 -21.67 8.27
C SER A 146 -6.88 -20.59 9.29
N PRO A 147 -7.43 -20.84 10.42
CA PRO A 147 -7.43 -19.86 11.50
C PRO A 147 -6.03 -19.51 11.91
N LEU A 148 -5.91 -18.39 12.56
CA LEU A 148 -4.60 -17.91 12.95
C LEU A 148 -3.99 -18.84 13.99
N PRO A 149 -2.72 -19.12 13.85
CA PRO A 149 -2.09 -20.11 14.71
C PRO A 149 -2.12 -19.81 16.17
N TRP A 150 -2.07 -18.57 16.56
CA TRP A 150 -1.98 -18.31 17.97
C TRP A 150 -3.22 -18.72 18.70
N LYS A 151 -4.29 -19.04 17.99
CA LYS A 151 -5.41 -19.40 18.65
C LYS A 151 -5.27 -20.69 19.21
N ASN A 152 -4.50 -21.50 18.70
CA ASN A 152 -4.48 -22.79 19.19
C ASN A 152 -3.44 -22.95 20.15
N GLY A 153 -2.67 -22.16 20.34
CA GLY A 153 -1.71 -22.43 21.20
C GLY A 153 -1.90 -22.44 22.54
N LYS A 154 -2.67 -22.26 23.03
CA LYS A 154 -2.82 -22.17 24.24
C LYS A 154 -2.84 -23.22 24.93
N ASN A 155 -2.99 -23.71 25.17
CA ASN A 155 -3.19 -24.71 25.82
C ASN A 155 -2.20 -25.40 26.05
N SER A 156 -1.67 -25.34 26.10
CA SER A 156 -0.76 -26.14 26.19
C SER A 156 -0.45 -26.45 27.24
#